data_b241882683c8cd60d94468cf4413542c
#
_entry.id   b241882683c8cd60d94468cf4413542c
#
_cell.length_a   1.000
_cell.length_b   1.000
_cell.length_c   1.000
_cell.angle_alpha   90.00
_cell.angle_beta   90.00
_cell.angle_gamma   90.00
#
_symmetry.space_group_name_H-M   'P 1'
#
loop_
_entity.id
_entity.type
_entity.pdbx_description
1 polymer ?
#
loop_
_entity_poly.entity_id
_entity_poly.type
_entity_poly.pdbx_seq_one_letter_code
_entity_poly.pdbx_strand_id
1 'polypeptide(L)'
;KYCPQSAYYKTGLIKESLLAYDTIMAKAKLAKEHGATRFCMGAAWRNPKERDMPFILQVIRGVKSLGLETCMTLGMLTKEQAGELAEAGLDYYNHNLDTSPEFYSQIITTRTYEDRLETLRYVRDAGIKICCGGILGMGETRRDRASFLRQVALIKPHPESVPINLLVKVQGTPLEKVPDLDPFEFIRVVATARLLFPESYVRMSAGREEMSEEMQALCFLAGANSIFYGARLLTTHNSGENRDIKIFEKLGLNQNEKLTESDTDDLHFIFEKVHENAHRDNPEHRGCARLDQM
;
A
#
# COMPACT_ATOMS: atom_id res chain seq x y z
N LYS A 1 11.65 7.94 -12.72
CA LYS A 1 12.28 7.00 -13.67
C LYS A 1 11.50 5.69 -13.81
N TYR A 2 10.66 5.32 -12.87
CA TYR A 2 9.91 4.05 -12.83
C TYR A 2 8.53 4.10 -13.50
N CYS A 3 7.88 5.28 -13.54
CA CYS A 3 6.48 5.39 -13.94
C CYS A 3 6.33 5.27 -15.48
N PRO A 4 5.64 4.22 -15.98
CA PRO A 4 5.45 4.05 -17.42
C PRO A 4 4.48 5.06 -18.04
N GLN A 5 3.68 5.76 -17.23
CA GLN A 5 2.78 6.85 -17.69
C GLN A 5 3.49 8.20 -17.81
N SER A 6 4.80 8.27 -17.53
CA SER A 6 5.57 9.49 -17.69
C SER A 6 5.51 9.99 -19.15
N ALA A 7 5.28 11.28 -19.33
CA ALA A 7 5.31 11.90 -20.65
C ALA A 7 6.70 11.87 -21.34
N TYR A 8 7.75 11.55 -20.58
CA TYR A 8 9.13 11.50 -21.05
C TYR A 8 9.54 10.15 -21.61
N TYR A 9 8.73 9.09 -21.43
CA TYR A 9 9.10 7.73 -21.85
C TYR A 9 8.14 7.18 -22.91
N LYS A 10 8.69 6.44 -23.86
CA LYS A 10 7.92 5.76 -24.91
C LYS A 10 7.66 4.32 -24.47
N THR A 11 6.64 4.11 -23.67
CA THR A 11 6.31 2.79 -23.10
C THR A 11 5.16 2.07 -23.81
N GLY A 12 4.59 2.67 -24.86
CA GLY A 12 3.44 2.11 -25.56
C GLY A 12 2.13 2.15 -24.78
N LEU A 13 2.10 2.70 -23.57
CA LEU A 13 0.87 2.83 -22.80
C LEU A 13 -0.08 3.84 -23.44
N ILE A 14 -1.31 3.41 -23.66
CA ILE A 14 -2.40 4.25 -24.14
C ILE A 14 -2.86 5.16 -22.98
N LYS A 15 -2.97 6.46 -23.27
CA LYS A 15 -3.58 7.41 -22.34
C LYS A 15 -5.09 7.26 -22.44
N GLU A 16 -5.69 6.77 -21.38
CA GLU A 16 -7.15 6.64 -21.26
C GLU A 16 -7.72 7.92 -20.64
N SER A 17 -8.91 8.32 -21.07
CA SER A 17 -9.71 9.35 -20.39
C SER A 17 -10.26 8.79 -19.06
N LEU A 18 -10.76 9.68 -18.21
CA LEU A 18 -11.50 9.25 -17.01
C LEU A 18 -12.67 8.37 -17.45
N LEU A 19 -12.90 7.30 -16.71
CA LEU A 19 -14.07 6.44 -16.90
C LEU A 19 -15.36 7.20 -16.59
N ALA A 20 -16.43 6.91 -17.31
CA ALA A 20 -17.75 7.42 -16.99
C ALA A 20 -18.22 6.95 -15.62
N TYR A 21 -19.05 7.77 -14.96
CA TYR A 21 -19.58 7.49 -13.62
C TYR A 21 -20.21 6.09 -13.51
N ASP A 22 -21.11 5.75 -14.44
CA ASP A 22 -21.81 4.45 -14.42
C ASP A 22 -20.86 3.26 -14.55
N THR A 23 -19.78 3.42 -15.32
CA THR A 23 -18.73 2.40 -15.46
C THR A 23 -17.99 2.21 -14.14
N ILE A 24 -17.67 3.29 -13.43
CA ILE A 24 -17.01 3.23 -12.12
C ILE A 24 -17.93 2.56 -11.11
N MET A 25 -19.22 2.93 -11.09
CA MET A 25 -20.20 2.34 -10.18
C MET A 25 -20.43 0.85 -10.44
N ALA A 26 -20.46 0.42 -11.70
CA ALA A 26 -20.55 -1.00 -12.05
C ALA A 26 -19.34 -1.79 -11.54
N LYS A 27 -18.13 -1.25 -11.72
CA LYS A 27 -16.89 -1.86 -11.20
C LYS A 27 -16.86 -1.91 -9.67
N ALA A 28 -17.33 -0.87 -8.98
CA ALA A 28 -17.40 -0.84 -7.53
C ALA A 28 -18.40 -1.87 -6.97
N LYS A 29 -19.56 -2.04 -7.62
CA LYS A 29 -20.53 -3.08 -7.25
C LYS A 29 -19.93 -4.48 -7.40
N LEU A 30 -19.30 -4.75 -8.54
CA LEU A 30 -18.64 -6.03 -8.79
C LEU A 30 -17.54 -6.31 -7.76
N ALA A 31 -16.72 -5.31 -7.42
CA ALA A 31 -15.70 -5.46 -6.39
C ALA A 31 -16.31 -5.80 -5.02
N LYS A 32 -17.44 -5.16 -4.65
CA LYS A 32 -18.17 -5.48 -3.43
C LYS A 32 -18.70 -6.92 -3.44
N GLU A 33 -19.29 -7.36 -4.54
CA GLU A 33 -19.80 -8.74 -4.72
C GLU A 33 -18.68 -9.78 -4.53
N HIS A 34 -17.44 -9.44 -4.92
CA HIS A 34 -16.25 -10.27 -4.72
C HIS A 34 -15.59 -10.07 -3.35
N GLY A 35 -16.26 -9.45 -2.39
CA GLY A 35 -15.79 -9.32 -1.01
C GLY A 35 -14.79 -8.19 -0.75
N ALA A 36 -14.57 -7.26 -1.70
CA ALA A 36 -13.71 -6.11 -1.44
C ALA A 36 -14.30 -5.23 -0.34
N THR A 37 -13.48 -4.83 0.62
CA THR A 37 -13.86 -3.89 1.69
C THR A 37 -13.60 -2.44 1.30
N ARG A 38 -12.67 -2.21 0.36
CA ARG A 38 -12.25 -0.89 -0.11
C ARG A 38 -12.14 -0.85 -1.62
N PHE A 39 -12.64 0.22 -2.22
CA PHE A 39 -12.52 0.47 -3.65
C PHE A 39 -11.52 1.60 -3.89
N CYS A 40 -10.40 1.25 -4.58
CA CYS A 40 -9.34 2.20 -4.89
C CYS A 40 -9.51 2.77 -6.29
N MET A 41 -9.45 4.07 -6.41
CA MET A 41 -9.62 4.83 -7.65
C MET A 41 -8.43 5.75 -7.86
N GLY A 42 -8.05 6.00 -9.10
CA GLY A 42 -6.92 6.87 -9.36
C GLY A 42 -6.87 7.45 -10.76
N ALA A 43 -6.20 8.58 -10.86
CA ALA A 43 -5.78 9.18 -12.12
C ALA A 43 -4.30 9.56 -12.03
N ALA A 44 -3.55 9.29 -13.10
CA ALA A 44 -2.11 9.55 -13.15
C ALA A 44 -1.83 11.04 -13.40
N TRP A 45 -2.34 11.89 -12.52
CA TRP A 45 -2.16 13.33 -12.57
C TRP A 45 -0.99 13.80 -11.72
N ARG A 46 -0.49 14.99 -12.04
CA ARG A 46 0.38 15.72 -11.13
C ARG A 46 -0.43 16.22 -9.92
N ASN A 47 -1.59 16.78 -10.20
CA ASN A 47 -2.60 17.27 -9.26
C ASN A 47 -3.97 17.32 -9.97
N PRO A 48 -5.09 17.18 -9.26
CA PRO A 48 -6.41 17.33 -9.85
C PRO A 48 -6.62 18.80 -10.27
N LYS A 49 -7.40 19.00 -11.32
CA LYS A 49 -7.80 20.34 -11.77
C LYS A 49 -9.16 20.68 -11.19
N GLU A 50 -9.40 21.95 -10.92
CA GLU A 50 -10.66 22.47 -10.37
C GLU A 50 -11.89 21.95 -11.16
N ARG A 51 -11.81 21.94 -12.48
CA ARG A 51 -12.89 21.47 -13.35
C ARG A 51 -13.24 19.99 -13.19
N ASP A 52 -12.29 19.18 -12.68
CA ASP A 52 -12.44 17.72 -12.53
C ASP A 52 -12.94 17.36 -11.11
N MET A 53 -12.82 18.29 -10.15
CA MET A 53 -13.22 18.08 -8.75
C MET A 53 -14.70 17.71 -8.59
N PRO A 54 -15.69 18.38 -9.22
CA PRO A 54 -17.10 18.02 -9.05
C PRO A 54 -17.39 16.56 -9.41
N PHE A 55 -16.78 16.05 -10.49
CA PHE A 55 -16.90 14.66 -10.90
C PHE A 55 -16.26 13.70 -9.88
N ILE A 56 -15.08 14.02 -9.39
CA ILE A 56 -14.36 13.22 -8.36
C ILE A 56 -15.23 13.11 -7.10
N LEU A 57 -15.76 14.23 -6.60
CA LEU A 57 -16.60 14.26 -5.40
C LEU A 57 -17.89 13.45 -5.59
N GLN A 58 -18.50 13.51 -6.78
CA GLN A 58 -19.66 12.68 -7.12
C GLN A 58 -19.32 11.18 -7.07
N VAL A 59 -18.18 10.78 -7.64
CA VAL A 59 -17.72 9.39 -7.64
C VAL A 59 -17.49 8.89 -6.22
N ILE A 60 -16.84 9.67 -5.35
CA ILE A 60 -16.61 9.31 -3.95
C ILE A 60 -17.95 9.04 -3.24
N ARG A 61 -18.91 9.96 -3.33
CA ARG A 61 -20.24 9.81 -2.71
C ARG A 61 -20.96 8.57 -3.25
N GLY A 62 -20.88 8.32 -4.55
CA GLY A 62 -21.47 7.14 -5.18
C GLY A 62 -20.90 5.84 -4.65
N VAL A 63 -19.58 5.71 -4.63
CA VAL A 63 -18.93 4.49 -4.11
C VAL A 63 -19.19 4.31 -2.62
N LYS A 64 -19.18 5.39 -1.84
CA LYS A 64 -19.55 5.40 -0.41
C LYS A 64 -20.96 4.84 -0.18
N SER A 65 -21.93 5.24 -1.03
CA SER A 65 -23.31 4.76 -0.92
C SER A 65 -23.47 3.26 -1.10
N LEU A 66 -22.48 2.59 -1.70
CA LEU A 66 -22.42 1.13 -1.79
C LEU A 66 -21.92 0.46 -0.48
N GLY A 67 -21.51 1.23 0.51
CA GLY A 67 -20.94 0.71 1.77
C GLY A 67 -19.48 0.26 1.67
N LEU A 68 -18.76 0.69 0.62
CA LEU A 68 -17.32 0.47 0.48
C LEU A 68 -16.53 1.62 1.10
N GLU A 69 -15.37 1.32 1.70
CA GLU A 69 -14.36 2.35 1.94
C GLU A 69 -13.83 2.86 0.59
N THR A 70 -13.54 4.14 0.52
CA THR A 70 -13.01 4.80 -0.68
C THR A 70 -11.53 5.13 -0.51
N CYS A 71 -10.75 4.94 -1.57
CA CYS A 71 -9.35 5.36 -1.63
C CYS A 71 -9.08 6.07 -2.95
N MET A 72 -8.44 7.24 -2.90
CA MET A 72 -8.10 8.01 -4.10
C MET A 72 -6.59 8.21 -4.25
N THR A 73 -6.14 8.20 -5.53
CA THR A 73 -4.77 8.56 -5.96
C THR A 73 -4.87 9.59 -7.07
N LEU A 74 -4.69 10.86 -6.78
CA LEU A 74 -4.87 11.96 -7.74
C LEU A 74 -3.61 12.85 -7.90
N GLY A 75 -2.50 12.44 -7.30
CA GLY A 75 -1.28 13.24 -7.26
C GLY A 75 -1.22 14.15 -6.03
N MET A 76 -0.63 15.34 -6.19
CA MET A 76 -0.55 16.34 -5.11
C MET A 76 -1.90 17.04 -4.92
N LEU A 77 -2.19 17.41 -3.68
CA LEU A 77 -3.40 18.16 -3.32
C LEU A 77 -3.02 19.54 -2.75
N THR A 78 -3.92 20.49 -2.93
CA THR A 78 -3.95 21.67 -2.09
C THR A 78 -4.72 21.37 -0.80
N LYS A 79 -4.64 22.27 0.18
CA LYS A 79 -5.38 22.15 1.44
C LYS A 79 -6.89 22.16 1.20
N GLU A 80 -7.35 23.02 0.28
CA GLU A 80 -8.75 23.16 -0.11
C GLU A 80 -9.27 21.87 -0.73
N GLN A 81 -8.53 21.30 -1.70
CA GLN A 81 -8.88 20.03 -2.35
C GLN A 81 -8.95 18.87 -1.36
N ALA A 82 -8.03 18.81 -0.38
CA ALA A 82 -8.10 17.80 0.67
C ALA A 82 -9.37 17.96 1.53
N GLY A 83 -9.77 19.20 1.85
CA GLY A 83 -11.02 19.50 2.55
C GLY A 83 -12.25 19.04 1.76
N GLU A 84 -12.35 19.37 0.48
CA GLU A 84 -13.46 18.97 -0.39
C GLU A 84 -13.59 17.43 -0.49
N LEU A 85 -12.47 16.74 -0.61
CA LEU A 85 -12.45 15.26 -0.63
C LEU A 85 -12.93 14.67 0.70
N ALA A 86 -12.54 15.26 1.83
CA ALA A 86 -13.01 14.84 3.15
C ALA A 86 -14.52 15.07 3.31
N GLU A 87 -15.05 16.22 2.90
CA GLU A 87 -16.48 16.54 2.91
C GLU A 87 -17.30 15.60 2.01
N ALA A 88 -16.71 15.12 0.91
CA ALA A 88 -17.35 14.10 0.07
C ALA A 88 -17.35 12.70 0.70
N GLY A 89 -16.65 12.50 1.82
CA GLY A 89 -16.58 11.24 2.55
C GLY A 89 -15.44 10.32 2.12
N LEU A 90 -14.35 10.85 1.57
CA LEU A 90 -13.17 10.06 1.22
C LEU A 90 -12.55 9.46 2.49
N ASP A 91 -12.36 8.13 2.50
CA ASP A 91 -11.77 7.44 3.66
C ASP A 91 -10.25 7.46 3.62
N TYR A 92 -9.63 7.21 2.45
CA TYR A 92 -8.19 7.11 2.30
C TYR A 92 -7.68 7.93 1.11
N TYR A 93 -6.52 8.53 1.28
CA TYR A 93 -5.77 9.10 0.18
C TYR A 93 -4.43 8.41 0.04
N ASN A 94 -4.14 7.88 -1.17
CA ASN A 94 -2.88 7.22 -1.47
C ASN A 94 -1.89 8.23 -2.04
N HIS A 95 -0.81 8.46 -1.29
CA HIS A 95 0.29 9.31 -1.73
C HIS A 95 1.61 8.78 -1.20
N ASN A 96 2.31 8.00 -2.03
CA ASN A 96 3.52 7.30 -1.62
C ASN A 96 4.73 8.24 -1.54
N LEU A 97 5.64 7.99 -0.62
CA LEU A 97 6.99 8.60 -0.60
C LEU A 97 7.90 7.94 -1.63
N ASP A 98 7.57 6.73 -2.06
CA ASP A 98 8.24 5.88 -3.03
C ASP A 98 9.60 5.34 -2.58
N THR A 99 10.48 6.15 -2.00
CA THR A 99 11.81 5.75 -1.54
C THR A 99 12.32 6.68 -0.41
N SER A 100 13.59 6.56 -0.03
CA SER A 100 14.24 7.45 0.95
C SER A 100 14.43 8.87 0.43
N PRO A 101 14.56 9.89 1.30
CA PRO A 101 14.90 11.24 0.88
C PRO A 101 16.23 11.30 0.12
N GLU A 102 17.22 10.49 0.54
CA GLU A 102 18.56 10.47 -0.01
C GLU A 102 18.60 9.92 -1.43
N PHE A 103 17.74 8.92 -1.73
CA PHE A 103 17.67 8.30 -3.05
C PHE A 103 16.62 8.95 -3.97
N TYR A 104 15.71 9.75 -3.42
CA TYR A 104 14.54 10.29 -4.13
C TYR A 104 14.89 11.06 -5.39
N SER A 105 15.82 12.01 -5.32
CA SER A 105 16.22 12.85 -6.45
C SER A 105 16.85 12.08 -7.61
N GLN A 106 17.41 10.91 -7.34
CA GLN A 106 17.94 10.01 -8.37
C GLN A 106 16.85 9.35 -9.18
N ILE A 107 15.64 9.21 -8.64
CA ILE A 107 14.51 8.49 -9.24
C ILE A 107 13.44 9.47 -9.76
N ILE A 108 13.11 10.49 -8.98
CA ILE A 108 12.00 11.41 -9.25
C ILE A 108 12.56 12.84 -9.37
N THR A 109 12.31 13.45 -10.54
CA THR A 109 12.79 14.80 -10.86
C THR A 109 11.65 15.80 -11.14
N THR A 110 10.39 15.30 -11.15
CA THR A 110 9.22 16.11 -11.51
C THR A 110 8.57 16.80 -10.33
N ARG A 111 8.91 16.41 -9.10
CA ARG A 111 8.45 16.97 -7.83
C ARG A 111 9.49 16.69 -6.75
N THR A 112 9.48 17.49 -5.69
CA THR A 112 10.38 17.32 -4.56
C THR A 112 9.83 16.28 -3.58
N TYR A 113 10.67 15.84 -2.67
CA TYR A 113 10.25 14.99 -1.55
C TYR A 113 9.31 15.73 -0.61
N GLU A 114 9.58 17.02 -0.40
CA GLU A 114 8.79 17.92 0.44
C GLU A 114 7.36 18.12 -0.10
N ASP A 115 7.19 18.25 -1.43
CA ASP A 115 5.87 18.32 -2.05
C ASP A 115 4.98 17.10 -1.65
N ARG A 116 5.61 15.92 -1.47
CA ARG A 116 4.89 14.72 -1.04
C ARG A 116 4.51 14.78 0.43
N LEU A 117 5.43 15.20 1.28
CA LEU A 117 5.16 15.36 2.71
C LEU A 117 4.09 16.43 2.96
N GLU A 118 4.11 17.52 2.20
CA GLU A 118 3.10 18.56 2.29
C GLU A 118 1.70 18.05 1.92
N THR A 119 1.58 17.30 0.82
CA THR A 119 0.31 16.65 0.45
C THR A 119 -0.20 15.73 1.55
N LEU A 120 0.68 14.89 2.13
CA LEU A 120 0.31 14.00 3.24
C LEU A 120 -0.16 14.77 4.48
N ARG A 121 0.44 15.92 4.76
CA ARG A 121 0.00 16.82 5.83
C ARG A 121 -1.40 17.36 5.57
N TYR A 122 -1.69 17.87 4.37
CA TYR A 122 -3.04 18.36 4.03
C TYR A 122 -4.10 17.26 4.14
N VAL A 123 -3.77 16.05 3.69
CA VAL A 123 -4.64 14.86 3.82
C VAL A 123 -4.93 14.56 5.29
N ARG A 124 -3.91 14.58 6.16
CA ARG A 124 -4.05 14.33 7.60
C ARG A 124 -4.85 15.42 8.27
N ASP A 125 -4.56 16.69 7.98
CA ASP A 125 -5.26 17.85 8.54
C ASP A 125 -6.74 17.88 8.17
N ALA A 126 -7.11 17.33 7.00
CA ALA A 126 -8.48 17.15 6.56
C ALA A 126 -9.19 15.94 7.20
N GLY A 127 -8.52 15.16 8.05
CA GLY A 127 -9.09 13.99 8.71
C GLY A 127 -9.19 12.75 7.83
N ILE A 128 -8.56 12.74 6.65
CA ILE A 128 -8.53 11.59 5.75
C ILE A 128 -7.41 10.64 6.19
N LYS A 129 -7.68 9.34 6.19
CA LYS A 129 -6.69 8.30 6.47
C LYS A 129 -5.62 8.26 5.37
N ILE A 130 -4.37 8.04 5.77
CA ILE A 130 -3.23 8.01 4.87
C ILE A 130 -2.92 6.59 4.40
N CYS A 131 -2.77 6.42 3.07
CA CYS A 131 -2.14 5.27 2.46
C CYS A 131 -0.80 5.75 1.89
N CYS A 132 0.32 5.40 2.53
CA CYS A 132 1.65 5.89 2.17
C CYS A 132 2.69 4.79 2.27
N GLY A 133 3.34 4.49 1.16
CA GLY A 133 4.36 3.46 1.06
C GLY A 133 5.43 3.78 0.04
N GLY A 134 6.06 2.74 -0.51
CA GLY A 134 7.17 2.90 -1.43
C GLY A 134 7.33 1.74 -2.41
N ILE A 135 8.36 1.87 -3.24
CA ILE A 135 8.72 0.92 -4.29
C ILE A 135 10.14 0.43 -4.01
N LEU A 136 10.31 -0.88 -3.98
CA LEU A 136 11.58 -1.55 -3.79
C LEU A 136 12.09 -2.12 -5.12
N GLY A 137 13.41 -2.21 -5.25
CA GLY A 137 14.06 -2.74 -6.45
C GLY A 137 14.37 -1.69 -7.52
N MET A 138 14.39 -0.41 -7.16
CA MET A 138 14.75 0.69 -8.07
C MET A 138 16.27 0.94 -8.13
N GLY A 139 17.08 0.11 -7.45
CA GLY A 139 18.53 0.27 -7.30
C GLY A 139 18.94 0.92 -5.97
N GLU A 140 18.00 1.11 -5.06
CA GLU A 140 18.23 1.62 -3.71
C GLU A 140 19.00 0.60 -2.85
N THR A 141 19.75 1.10 -1.89
CA THR A 141 20.49 0.28 -0.91
C THR A 141 19.58 -0.16 0.26
N ARG A 142 20.06 -1.11 1.07
CA ARG A 142 19.40 -1.49 2.33
C ARG A 142 19.25 -0.29 3.27
N ARG A 143 20.23 0.61 3.30
CA ARG A 143 20.16 1.85 4.08
C ARG A 143 19.03 2.77 3.61
N ASP A 144 18.84 2.89 2.29
CA ASP A 144 17.75 3.66 1.73
C ASP A 144 16.40 3.06 2.13
N ARG A 145 16.24 1.74 2.07
CA ARG A 145 15.01 1.06 2.52
C ARG A 145 14.72 1.31 4.00
N ALA A 146 15.74 1.26 4.86
CA ALA A 146 15.58 1.60 6.27
C ALA A 146 15.22 3.08 6.47
N SER A 147 15.89 4.01 5.75
CA SER A 147 15.59 5.44 5.79
C SER A 147 14.16 5.72 5.30
N PHE A 148 13.71 5.06 4.23
CA PHE A 148 12.32 5.16 3.74
C PHE A 148 11.32 4.75 4.82
N LEU A 149 11.47 3.58 5.44
CA LEU A 149 10.56 3.13 6.51
C LEU A 149 10.58 4.08 7.70
N ARG A 150 11.76 4.59 8.07
CA ARG A 150 11.87 5.62 9.10
C ARG A 150 11.09 6.88 8.76
N GLN A 151 11.12 7.35 7.50
CA GLN A 151 10.36 8.53 7.08
C GLN A 151 8.85 8.29 7.17
N VAL A 152 8.37 7.12 6.76
CA VAL A 152 6.96 6.76 6.91
C VAL A 152 6.57 6.73 8.41
N ALA A 153 7.45 6.24 9.29
CA ALA A 153 7.21 6.18 10.73
C ALA A 153 7.23 7.55 11.43
N LEU A 154 7.79 8.57 10.78
CA LEU A 154 7.74 9.96 11.29
C LEU A 154 6.41 10.64 11.01
N ILE A 155 5.57 10.12 10.12
CA ILE A 155 4.21 10.61 9.90
C ILE A 155 3.37 10.23 11.12
N LYS A 156 2.80 11.22 11.82
CA LYS A 156 2.02 11.01 13.04
C LYS A 156 0.58 11.55 12.89
N PRO A 157 -0.44 10.79 13.29
CA PRO A 157 -0.41 9.34 13.56
C PRO A 157 0.17 8.55 12.39
N HIS A 158 0.64 7.31 12.63
CA HIS A 158 1.16 6.47 11.55
C HIS A 158 0.13 6.32 10.42
N PRO A 159 0.58 6.17 9.15
CA PRO A 159 -0.34 5.88 8.06
C PRO A 159 -1.14 4.61 8.35
N GLU A 160 -2.43 4.66 8.12
CA GLU A 160 -3.33 3.53 8.34
C GLU A 160 -3.09 2.39 7.33
N SER A 161 -2.42 2.69 6.20
CA SER A 161 -2.03 1.69 5.20
C SER A 161 -0.64 1.99 4.65
N VAL A 162 0.21 0.97 4.63
CA VAL A 162 1.60 1.06 4.16
C VAL A 162 1.81 0.07 3.01
N PRO A 163 1.58 0.48 1.74
CA PRO A 163 1.82 -0.37 0.60
C PRO A 163 3.31 -0.53 0.32
N ILE A 164 3.75 -1.78 0.22
CA ILE A 164 5.08 -2.17 -0.22
C ILE A 164 4.96 -2.71 -1.64
N ASN A 165 5.56 -2.01 -2.60
CA ASN A 165 5.55 -2.38 -4.01
C ASN A 165 6.89 -2.97 -4.41
N LEU A 166 6.90 -3.98 -5.24
CA LEU A 166 8.06 -4.40 -6.00
C LEU A 166 8.04 -3.68 -7.36
N LEU A 167 9.18 -3.18 -7.80
CA LEU A 167 9.29 -2.51 -9.09
C LEU A 167 8.85 -3.47 -10.22
N VAL A 168 7.85 -3.06 -10.97
CA VAL A 168 7.50 -3.70 -12.25
C VAL A 168 8.32 -3.04 -13.33
N LYS A 169 9.24 -3.79 -13.94
CA LYS A 169 10.11 -3.30 -15.01
C LYS A 169 9.32 -3.17 -16.29
N VAL A 170 9.22 -1.95 -16.80
CA VAL A 170 8.51 -1.70 -18.06
C VAL A 170 9.50 -1.25 -19.11
N GLN A 171 9.45 -1.90 -20.28
CA GLN A 171 10.28 -1.57 -21.43
C GLN A 171 10.10 -0.09 -21.81
N GLY A 172 11.20 0.59 -22.12
CA GLY A 172 11.21 2.01 -22.44
C GLY A 172 11.29 2.93 -21.22
N THR A 173 11.32 2.38 -20.00
CA THR A 173 11.64 3.16 -18.80
C THR A 173 13.12 3.08 -18.45
N PRO A 174 13.71 4.08 -17.77
CA PRO A 174 15.12 4.04 -17.37
C PRO A 174 15.48 2.88 -16.43
N LEU A 175 14.49 2.26 -15.77
CA LEU A 175 14.71 1.17 -14.82
C LEU A 175 14.39 -0.22 -15.41
N GLU A 176 14.17 -0.34 -16.73
CA GLU A 176 13.84 -1.63 -17.36
C GLU A 176 14.91 -2.72 -17.14
N LYS A 177 16.18 -2.31 -17.00
CA LYS A 177 17.35 -3.21 -16.86
C LYS A 177 17.97 -3.19 -15.47
N VAL A 178 17.33 -2.56 -14.47
CA VAL A 178 17.84 -2.60 -13.11
C VAL A 178 17.87 -4.06 -12.60
N PRO A 179 18.90 -4.50 -11.84
CA PRO A 179 18.92 -5.85 -11.27
C PRO A 179 17.68 -6.14 -10.42
N ASP A 180 17.28 -7.41 -10.38
CA ASP A 180 16.19 -7.84 -9.52
C ASP A 180 16.56 -7.67 -8.05
N LEU A 181 15.57 -7.30 -7.24
CA LEU A 181 15.72 -7.28 -5.80
C LEU A 181 15.70 -8.72 -5.28
N ASP A 182 16.65 -9.05 -4.40
CA ASP A 182 16.63 -10.31 -3.67
C ASP A 182 15.30 -10.45 -2.91
N PRO A 183 14.54 -11.56 -3.10
CA PRO A 183 13.28 -11.81 -2.42
C PRO A 183 13.35 -11.64 -0.89
N PHE A 184 14.42 -12.05 -0.26
CA PHE A 184 14.60 -11.90 1.19
C PHE A 184 14.74 -10.43 1.62
N GLU A 185 15.25 -9.55 0.75
CA GLU A 185 15.26 -8.11 1.03
C GLU A 185 13.85 -7.52 1.04
N PHE A 186 12.98 -7.98 0.14
CA PHE A 186 11.57 -7.57 0.14
C PHE A 186 10.85 -8.05 1.39
N ILE A 187 10.98 -9.35 1.73
CA ILE A 187 10.39 -9.96 2.94
C ILE A 187 10.86 -9.23 4.20
N ARG A 188 12.16 -8.90 4.27
CA ARG A 188 12.74 -8.14 5.40
C ARG A 188 12.09 -6.77 5.57
N VAL A 189 11.81 -6.06 4.46
CA VAL A 189 11.11 -4.77 4.51
C VAL A 189 9.68 -4.95 5.00
N VAL A 190 8.95 -5.98 4.56
CA VAL A 190 7.61 -6.30 5.06
C VAL A 190 7.63 -6.57 6.57
N ALA A 191 8.55 -7.42 7.06
CA ALA A 191 8.70 -7.70 8.48
C ALA A 191 9.02 -6.43 9.29
N THR A 192 9.96 -5.61 8.80
CA THR A 192 10.32 -4.34 9.46
C THR A 192 9.14 -3.37 9.47
N ALA A 193 8.38 -3.29 8.37
CA ALA A 193 7.19 -2.46 8.29
C ALA A 193 6.14 -2.91 9.31
N ARG A 194 5.90 -4.22 9.49
CA ARG A 194 4.99 -4.73 10.51
C ARG A 194 5.40 -4.34 11.93
N LEU A 195 6.69 -4.42 12.25
CA LEU A 195 7.20 -4.02 13.57
C LEU A 195 7.05 -2.51 13.82
N LEU A 196 7.25 -1.68 12.79
CA LEU A 196 7.11 -0.22 12.91
C LEU A 196 5.65 0.26 12.92
N PHE A 197 4.76 -0.49 12.26
CA PHE A 197 3.36 -0.12 12.04
C PHE A 197 2.42 -1.26 12.46
N PRO A 198 2.37 -1.59 13.77
CA PRO A 198 1.64 -2.76 14.26
C PRO A 198 0.13 -2.70 13.96
N GLU A 199 -0.47 -1.52 13.92
CA GLU A 199 -1.91 -1.32 13.67
C GLU A 199 -2.25 -1.05 12.20
N SER A 200 -1.24 -0.81 11.34
CA SER A 200 -1.47 -0.45 9.95
C SER A 200 -1.73 -1.67 9.06
N TYR A 201 -2.43 -1.46 7.96
CA TYR A 201 -2.43 -2.42 6.86
C TYR A 201 -1.07 -2.41 6.16
N VAL A 202 -0.21 -3.38 6.43
CA VAL A 202 1.00 -3.63 5.65
C VAL A 202 0.59 -4.37 4.40
N ARG A 203 0.59 -3.67 3.27
CA ARG A 203 -0.02 -4.15 2.03
C ARG A 203 1.03 -4.57 1.01
N MET A 204 0.95 -5.80 0.53
CA MET A 204 1.62 -6.18 -0.71
C MET A 204 0.82 -5.62 -1.88
N SER A 205 1.49 -4.82 -2.72
CA SER A 205 0.84 -4.05 -3.77
C SER A 205 1.37 -4.43 -5.17
N ALA A 206 1.87 -3.49 -5.98
CA ALA A 206 2.38 -3.79 -7.31
C ALA A 206 3.57 -4.77 -7.29
N GLY A 207 3.73 -5.52 -8.38
CA GLY A 207 4.83 -6.46 -8.59
C GLY A 207 4.56 -7.88 -8.04
N ARG A 208 3.37 -8.16 -7.52
CA ARG A 208 3.01 -9.50 -7.00
C ARG A 208 2.99 -10.59 -8.08
N GLU A 209 2.76 -10.25 -9.33
CA GLU A 209 2.83 -11.21 -10.43
C GLU A 209 4.22 -11.81 -10.62
N GLU A 210 5.26 -11.00 -10.33
CA GLU A 210 6.67 -11.41 -10.43
C GLU A 210 7.14 -12.23 -9.21
N MET A 211 6.32 -12.30 -8.14
CA MET A 211 6.65 -13.04 -6.92
C MET A 211 6.21 -14.49 -7.04
N SER A 212 7.05 -15.43 -6.57
CA SER A 212 6.64 -16.82 -6.38
C SER A 212 5.55 -16.93 -5.29
N GLU A 213 4.84 -18.05 -5.25
CA GLU A 213 3.84 -18.31 -4.19
C GLU A 213 4.51 -18.36 -2.82
N GLU A 214 5.71 -18.96 -2.72
CA GLU A 214 6.47 -19.07 -1.48
C GLU A 214 6.92 -17.69 -0.98
N MET A 215 7.36 -16.81 -1.87
CA MET A 215 7.70 -15.44 -1.51
C MET A 215 6.50 -14.69 -0.96
N GLN A 216 5.33 -14.82 -1.59
CA GLN A 216 4.10 -14.20 -1.10
C GLN A 216 3.67 -14.79 0.24
N ALA A 217 3.73 -16.11 0.41
CA ALA A 217 3.45 -16.79 1.67
C ALA A 217 4.36 -16.30 2.80
N LEU A 218 5.66 -16.18 2.55
CA LEU A 218 6.62 -15.64 3.51
C LEU A 218 6.33 -14.17 3.85
N CYS A 219 5.83 -13.37 2.91
CA CYS A 219 5.41 -12.00 3.20
C CYS A 219 4.20 -11.94 4.14
N PHE A 220 3.22 -12.84 4.00
CA PHE A 220 2.09 -12.95 4.95
C PHE A 220 2.58 -13.37 6.33
N LEU A 221 3.44 -14.39 6.43
CA LEU A 221 4.03 -14.82 7.68
C LEU A 221 4.90 -13.72 8.33
N ALA A 222 5.55 -12.89 7.51
CA ALA A 222 6.32 -11.73 7.97
C ALA A 222 5.46 -10.54 8.42
N GLY A 223 4.13 -10.61 8.26
CA GLY A 223 3.19 -9.62 8.77
C GLY A 223 2.47 -8.77 7.73
N ALA A 224 2.56 -9.09 6.43
CA ALA A 224 1.63 -8.51 5.47
C ALA A 224 0.20 -9.00 5.79
N ASN A 225 -0.76 -8.09 5.82
CA ASN A 225 -2.16 -8.40 6.15
C ASN A 225 -3.16 -7.75 5.18
N SER A 226 -2.69 -7.29 4.04
CA SER A 226 -3.55 -6.67 3.03
C SER A 226 -2.94 -6.84 1.64
N ILE A 227 -3.79 -7.00 0.64
CA ILE A 227 -3.41 -7.04 -0.77
C ILE A 227 -4.36 -6.17 -1.59
N PHE A 228 -3.94 -5.81 -2.80
CA PHE A 228 -4.90 -5.39 -3.82
C PHE A 228 -5.49 -6.63 -4.49
N TYR A 229 -6.81 -6.69 -4.53
CA TYR A 229 -7.60 -7.70 -5.21
C TYR A 229 -8.12 -7.17 -6.55
N GLY A 230 -8.28 -8.05 -7.55
CA GLY A 230 -8.72 -7.68 -8.88
C GLY A 230 -7.61 -7.78 -9.94
N ALA A 231 -8.00 -7.77 -11.21
CA ALA A 231 -7.10 -8.10 -12.33
C ALA A 231 -6.09 -6.99 -12.70
N ARG A 232 -6.31 -5.74 -12.28
CA ARG A 232 -5.50 -4.60 -12.73
C ARG A 232 -5.31 -3.55 -11.65
N LEU A 233 -4.08 -3.10 -11.49
CA LEU A 233 -3.72 -1.86 -10.80
C LEU A 233 -3.73 -0.69 -11.80
N LEU A 234 -3.44 0.53 -11.33
CA LEU A 234 -3.50 1.74 -12.17
C LEU A 234 -2.67 1.61 -13.47
N THR A 235 -1.50 1.01 -13.40
CA THR A 235 -0.54 0.95 -14.51
C THR A 235 -0.06 -0.44 -14.89
N THR A 236 -0.36 -1.45 -14.08
CA THR A 236 0.15 -2.81 -14.22
C THR A 236 -0.95 -3.84 -13.98
N HIS A 237 -0.77 -5.03 -14.53
CA HIS A 237 -1.59 -6.17 -14.16
C HIS A 237 -1.37 -6.52 -12.69
N ASN A 238 -2.35 -7.17 -12.09
CA ASN A 238 -2.28 -7.72 -10.73
C ASN A 238 -2.47 -9.23 -10.80
N SER A 239 -2.03 -9.92 -9.76
CA SER A 239 -2.27 -11.36 -9.62
C SER A 239 -3.76 -11.64 -9.82
N GLY A 240 -4.09 -12.59 -10.70
CA GLY A 240 -5.49 -12.93 -10.97
C GLY A 240 -6.20 -13.45 -9.71
N GLU A 241 -7.50 -13.20 -9.61
CA GLU A 241 -8.35 -13.57 -8.46
C GLU A 241 -8.17 -15.03 -8.02
N ASN A 242 -8.12 -15.97 -8.96
CA ASN A 242 -7.93 -17.39 -8.68
C ASN A 242 -6.58 -17.72 -8.03
N ARG A 243 -5.53 -16.92 -8.28
CA ARG A 243 -4.21 -17.14 -7.66
C ARG A 243 -4.23 -16.73 -6.19
N ASP A 244 -4.85 -15.60 -5.88
CA ASP A 244 -4.95 -15.10 -4.51
C ASP A 244 -5.77 -16.05 -3.64
N ILE A 245 -6.92 -16.52 -4.13
CA ILE A 245 -7.76 -17.51 -3.43
C ILE A 245 -6.96 -18.78 -3.13
N LYS A 246 -6.25 -19.33 -4.13
CA LYS A 246 -5.44 -20.55 -3.94
C LYS A 246 -4.32 -20.37 -2.90
N ILE A 247 -3.66 -19.20 -2.88
CA ILE A 247 -2.63 -18.93 -1.87
C ILE A 247 -3.26 -18.88 -0.48
N PHE A 248 -4.40 -18.20 -0.33
CA PHE A 248 -5.09 -18.12 0.97
C PHE A 248 -5.56 -19.47 1.45
N GLU A 249 -6.15 -20.29 0.57
CA GLU A 249 -6.54 -21.67 0.91
C GLU A 249 -5.35 -22.50 1.37
N LYS A 250 -4.20 -22.45 0.65
CA LYS A 250 -2.97 -23.17 1.03
C LYS A 250 -2.42 -22.73 2.38
N LEU A 251 -2.59 -21.45 2.74
CA LEU A 251 -2.09 -20.88 3.99
C LEU A 251 -3.12 -20.96 5.13
N GLY A 252 -4.34 -21.45 4.88
CA GLY A 252 -5.41 -21.43 5.86
C GLY A 252 -5.87 -20.04 6.24
N LEU A 253 -5.68 -19.05 5.35
CA LEU A 253 -6.09 -17.66 5.56
C LEU A 253 -7.50 -17.46 5.00
N ASN A 254 -8.40 -16.96 5.84
CA ASN A 254 -9.75 -16.62 5.44
C ASN A 254 -9.84 -15.17 4.98
N GLN A 255 -10.54 -14.95 3.85
CA GLN A 255 -10.85 -13.60 3.40
C GLN A 255 -12.03 -13.07 4.22
N ASN A 256 -11.83 -11.90 4.86
CA ASN A 256 -12.93 -11.13 5.49
C ASN A 256 -13.64 -11.75 6.68
N GLU A 257 -13.19 -12.82 7.29
CA GLU A 257 -13.65 -13.13 8.63
C GLU A 257 -13.22 -11.99 9.56
N LYS A 258 -14.19 -11.23 10.07
CA LYS A 258 -13.95 -10.45 11.27
C LYS A 258 -13.61 -11.47 12.32
N LEU A 259 -12.36 -11.48 12.79
CA LEU A 259 -12.01 -12.24 13.99
C LEU A 259 -13.03 -11.88 15.05
N THR A 260 -13.76 -12.87 15.54
CA THR A 260 -14.60 -12.71 16.71
C THR A 260 -13.68 -12.56 17.91
N GLU A 261 -14.17 -12.04 19.05
CA GLU A 261 -13.34 -11.95 20.26
C GLU A 261 -12.77 -13.31 20.67
N SER A 262 -13.49 -14.42 20.38
CA SER A 262 -12.99 -15.79 20.59
C SER A 262 -11.83 -16.19 19.66
N ASP A 263 -11.80 -15.69 18.43
CA ASP A 263 -10.71 -15.98 17.48
C ASP A 263 -9.42 -15.22 17.84
N THR A 264 -9.55 -14.04 18.46
CA THR A 264 -8.41 -13.28 18.97
C THR A 264 -7.78 -13.96 20.19
N ASP A 265 -8.57 -14.59 21.03
CA ASP A 265 -8.08 -15.35 22.18
C ASP A 265 -7.30 -16.61 21.74
N ASP A 266 -7.75 -17.32 20.69
CA ASP A 266 -7.04 -18.46 20.13
C ASP A 266 -5.72 -18.07 19.45
N LEU A 267 -5.68 -16.92 18.73
CA LEU A 267 -4.47 -16.38 18.17
C LEU A 267 -3.49 -15.90 19.25
N HIS A 268 -3.98 -15.30 20.31
CA HIS A 268 -3.14 -14.88 21.44
C HIS A 268 -2.50 -16.09 22.12
N PHE A 269 -3.27 -17.17 22.29
CA PHE A 269 -2.81 -18.43 22.85
C PHE A 269 -1.75 -19.13 21.97
N ILE A 270 -1.84 -19.06 20.64
CA ILE A 270 -0.84 -19.60 19.71
C ILE A 270 0.47 -18.77 19.81
N PHE A 271 0.37 -17.46 19.87
CA PHE A 271 1.54 -16.58 20.03
C PHE A 271 2.22 -16.74 21.39
N GLU A 272 1.47 -16.88 22.47
CA GLU A 272 2.03 -17.15 23.80
C GLU A 272 2.74 -18.51 23.86
N LYS A 273 2.17 -19.58 23.28
CA LYS A 273 2.83 -20.90 23.21
C LYS A 273 4.11 -20.89 22.39
N VAL A 274 4.18 -20.16 21.29
CA VAL A 274 5.39 -20.01 20.49
C VAL A 274 6.46 -19.26 21.28
N HIS A 275 6.09 -18.22 22.04
CA HIS A 275 7.00 -17.49 22.92
C HIS A 275 7.48 -18.33 24.11
N GLU A 276 6.61 -19.09 24.76
CA GLU A 276 6.99 -19.97 25.87
C GLU A 276 7.94 -21.09 25.44
N ASN A 277 7.74 -21.69 24.26
CA ASN A 277 8.63 -22.71 23.73
C ASN A 277 10.00 -22.15 23.31
N ALA A 278 10.04 -20.95 22.72
CA ALA A 278 11.30 -20.28 22.38
C ALA A 278 12.15 -19.91 23.61
N HIS A 279 11.53 -19.69 24.76
CA HIS A 279 12.23 -19.40 26.01
C HIS A 279 12.64 -20.65 26.81
N ARG A 280 12.02 -21.81 26.58
CA ARG A 280 12.39 -23.06 27.27
C ARG A 280 13.68 -23.68 26.75
N ASP A 281 14.02 -23.43 25.49
CA ASP A 281 15.17 -24.06 24.82
C ASP A 281 16.48 -23.24 24.87
N ASN A 282 16.48 -22.04 25.53
CA ASN A 282 17.70 -21.25 25.69
C ASN A 282 17.92 -20.80 27.14
N PRO A 283 18.78 -21.54 27.91
CA PRO A 283 19.05 -21.23 29.31
C PRO A 283 19.80 -19.92 29.55
N GLU A 284 20.33 -19.25 28.54
CA GLU A 284 21.20 -18.07 28.70
C GLU A 284 20.45 -16.71 28.74
N HIS A 285 19.15 -16.69 28.55
CA HIS A 285 18.37 -15.44 28.60
C HIS A 285 17.54 -15.22 29.87
N ARG A 286 17.99 -15.72 31.02
CA ARG A 286 17.38 -15.36 32.32
C ARG A 286 17.89 -14.00 32.81
N GLY A 287 17.61 -12.94 32.09
CA GLY A 287 18.09 -11.62 32.50
C GLY A 287 17.55 -10.41 31.77
N CYS A 288 16.47 -10.52 31.04
CA CYS A 288 15.85 -9.34 30.46
C CYS A 288 14.56 -8.99 31.21
N ALA A 289 14.65 -7.97 32.07
CA ALA A 289 13.54 -7.41 32.82
C ALA A 289 12.47 -6.84 31.85
N ARG A 290 11.22 -7.02 32.23
CA ARG A 290 10.06 -6.40 31.59
C ARG A 290 10.25 -4.88 31.52
N LEU A 291 10.13 -4.32 30.33
CA LEU A 291 9.89 -2.89 30.09
C LEU A 291 8.38 -2.64 30.01
N ASP A 292 7.70 -2.88 31.12
CA ASP A 292 6.40 -2.28 31.39
C ASP A 292 6.66 -1.09 32.30
N GLN A 293 6.32 0.10 31.87
CA GLN A 293 6.41 1.43 32.51
C GLN A 293 7.61 2.28 32.05
N MET A 294 7.42 2.96 30.91
CA MET A 294 7.67 4.40 30.77
C MET A 294 6.98 4.91 29.50
#